data_067119404df57fe7f8fa1699b442e692
#
_entry.id   067119404df57fe7f8fa1699b442e692
#
_cell.length_a   1.000
_cell.length_b   1.000
_cell.length_c   1.000
_cell.angle_alpha   90.00
_cell.angle_beta   90.00
_cell.angle_gamma   90.00
#
_symmetry.space_group_name_H-M   'P 1'
#
loop_
_entity.id
_entity.type
_entity.pdbx_description
1 polymer ?
#
loop_
_entity_poly.entity_id
_entity_poly.type
_entity_poly.pdbx_seq_one_letter_code
_entity_poly.pdbx_strand_id
1 'polypeptide(L)'
;MDNLQPARTAFPAEDYARAVQRIRQEGQCFICRVVDRTHRYRHHVVYEDADTIVFLNRYPTLIGYCLVSPRKHVEDWALDLSEAEFLALQSVVHRVARAVAATVPTERIYSLSLGSQQANAHVHWHVAPLPPGVPYDQQEFSALRKDNGILDVPEADQAELAQAIRGHL
;
A
#
# COMPACT_ATOMS: atom_id res chain seq x y z
N MET A 1 -18.22 -15.26 2.85
CA MET A 1 -18.17 -14.15 1.89
C MET A 1 -17.81 -14.76 0.55
N ASP A 2 -18.74 -14.68 -0.38
CA ASP A 2 -18.55 -15.25 -1.71
C ASP A 2 -17.35 -14.59 -2.39
N ASN A 3 -16.61 -15.38 -3.13
CA ASN A 3 -15.32 -15.09 -3.78
C ASN A 3 -15.46 -14.09 -4.96
N LEU A 4 -16.27 -13.04 -4.80
CA LEU A 4 -16.42 -11.96 -5.78
C LEU A 4 -15.26 -10.97 -5.61
N GLN A 5 -14.21 -11.18 -6.38
CA GLN A 5 -13.21 -10.12 -6.58
C GLN A 5 -13.94 -8.89 -7.14
N PRO A 6 -13.73 -7.69 -6.59
CA PRO A 6 -14.29 -6.48 -7.16
C PRO A 6 -13.96 -6.35 -8.65
N ALA A 7 -14.85 -5.71 -9.40
CA ALA A 7 -14.59 -5.44 -10.81
C ALA A 7 -13.28 -4.67 -10.99
N ARG A 8 -12.54 -5.00 -12.05
CA ARG A 8 -11.38 -4.20 -12.43
C ARG A 8 -11.80 -3.05 -13.32
N THR A 9 -11.25 -1.88 -13.04
CA THR A 9 -11.39 -0.70 -13.88
C THR A 9 -10.03 -0.27 -14.44
N ALA A 10 -10.05 0.53 -15.50
CA ALA A 10 -8.81 1.08 -16.03
C ALA A 10 -8.14 1.99 -14.98
N PHE A 11 -6.83 1.85 -14.85
CA PHE A 11 -6.06 2.76 -14.01
C PHE A 11 -6.11 4.18 -14.59
N PRO A 12 -6.48 5.22 -13.81
CA PRO A 12 -6.60 6.59 -14.30
C PRO A 12 -5.20 7.23 -14.47
N ALA A 13 -4.43 6.73 -15.43
CA ALA A 13 -3.00 7.05 -15.60
C ALA A 13 -2.74 8.56 -15.80
N GLU A 14 -3.60 9.26 -16.57
CA GLU A 14 -3.44 10.70 -16.79
C GLU A 14 -3.71 11.51 -15.52
N ASP A 15 -4.77 11.18 -14.77
CA ASP A 15 -5.08 11.85 -13.50
C ASP A 15 -3.99 11.62 -12.47
N TYR A 16 -3.48 10.39 -12.43
CA TYR A 16 -2.35 10.04 -11.58
C TYR A 16 -1.09 10.83 -11.96
N ALA A 17 -0.75 10.89 -13.25
CA ALA A 17 0.40 11.66 -13.73
C ALA A 17 0.28 13.15 -13.40
N ARG A 18 -0.91 13.75 -13.57
CA ARG A 18 -1.19 15.14 -13.16
C ARG A 18 -1.02 15.34 -11.65
N ALA A 19 -1.47 14.40 -10.84
CA ALA A 19 -1.33 14.45 -9.39
C ALA A 19 0.15 14.37 -8.96
N VAL A 20 0.91 13.44 -9.56
CA VAL A 20 2.36 13.28 -9.35
C VAL A 20 3.11 14.56 -9.73
N GLN A 21 2.81 15.13 -10.89
CA GLN A 21 3.47 16.37 -11.35
C GLN A 21 3.21 17.52 -10.37
N ARG A 22 1.99 17.65 -9.87
CA ARG A 22 1.64 18.69 -8.86
C ARG A 22 2.43 18.50 -7.57
N ILE A 23 2.46 17.29 -7.02
CA ILE A 23 3.22 16.96 -5.81
C ILE A 23 4.70 17.34 -5.97
N ARG A 24 5.29 17.03 -7.14
CA ARG A 24 6.69 17.39 -7.45
C ARG A 24 6.89 18.90 -7.52
N GLN A 25 6.01 19.63 -8.19
CA GLN A 25 6.10 21.09 -8.32
C GLN A 25 5.97 21.80 -6.96
N GLU A 26 5.15 21.26 -6.07
CA GLU A 26 4.97 21.76 -4.71
C GLU A 26 6.06 21.33 -3.73
N GLY A 27 7.02 20.51 -4.17
CA GLY A 27 8.08 19.96 -3.32
C GLY A 27 7.55 19.11 -2.17
N GLN A 28 6.41 18.45 -2.36
CA GLN A 28 5.70 17.74 -1.31
C GLN A 28 5.83 16.21 -1.47
N CYS A 29 5.72 15.52 -0.34
CA CYS A 29 5.69 14.07 -0.27
C CYS A 29 4.26 13.58 0.03
N PHE A 30 3.73 12.64 -0.76
CA PHE A 30 2.37 12.14 -0.54
C PHE A 30 2.24 11.39 0.80
N ILE A 31 3.26 10.63 1.22
CA ILE A 31 3.23 9.91 2.51
C ILE A 31 3.27 10.89 3.67
N CYS A 32 4.12 11.92 3.64
CA CYS A 32 4.11 12.96 4.66
C CYS A 32 2.71 13.58 4.79
N ARG A 33 2.04 13.86 3.67
CA ARG A 33 0.67 14.38 3.69
C ARG A 33 -0.36 13.41 4.23
N VAL A 34 -0.16 12.10 4.07
CA VAL A 34 -0.99 11.07 4.72
C VAL A 34 -0.75 11.09 6.23
N VAL A 35 0.50 11.15 6.67
CA VAL A 35 0.91 11.26 8.09
C VAL A 35 0.28 12.49 8.74
N ASP A 36 0.35 13.65 8.07
CA ASP A 36 -0.16 14.94 8.58
C ASP A 36 -1.67 15.12 8.37
N ARG A 37 -2.37 14.14 7.76
CA ARG A 37 -3.79 14.23 7.43
C ARG A 37 -4.14 15.37 6.47
N THR A 38 -3.17 15.88 5.72
CA THR A 38 -3.34 16.98 4.74
C THR A 38 -3.51 16.50 3.30
N HIS A 39 -3.43 15.17 3.06
CA HIS A 39 -3.63 14.61 1.74
C HIS A 39 -5.06 14.86 1.24
N ARG A 40 -5.19 15.29 -0.02
CA ARG A 40 -6.51 15.64 -0.60
C ARG A 40 -7.48 14.45 -0.69
N TYR A 41 -6.96 13.23 -0.70
CA TYR A 41 -7.75 12.01 -0.70
C TYR A 41 -7.67 11.34 0.67
N ARG A 42 -8.78 10.75 1.10
CA ARG A 42 -8.80 9.92 2.29
C ARG A 42 -7.96 8.67 2.06
N HIS A 43 -7.18 8.30 3.05
CA HIS A 43 -6.48 7.04 3.13
C HIS A 43 -6.97 6.27 4.35
N HIS A 44 -7.30 5.00 4.15
CA HIS A 44 -7.77 4.13 5.22
C HIS A 44 -6.55 3.59 5.98
N VAL A 45 -6.28 4.19 7.14
CA VAL A 45 -5.17 3.79 8.00
C VAL A 45 -5.55 2.49 8.69
N VAL A 46 -4.66 1.51 8.56
CA VAL A 46 -4.77 0.18 9.17
C VAL A 46 -4.10 0.15 10.54
N TYR A 47 -2.92 0.76 10.65
CA TYR A 47 -2.14 0.83 11.87
C TYR A 47 -1.31 2.09 11.89
N GLU A 48 -1.06 2.64 13.07
CA GLU A 48 -0.08 3.68 13.28
C GLU A 48 0.44 3.65 14.71
N ASP A 49 1.72 4.00 14.86
CA ASP A 49 2.37 4.26 16.13
C ASP A 49 3.25 5.53 16.02
N ALA A 50 4.20 5.72 16.91
CA ALA A 50 5.08 6.89 16.91
C ALA A 50 5.96 6.95 15.65
N ASP A 51 6.36 5.81 15.11
CA ASP A 51 7.40 5.70 14.08
C ASP A 51 6.88 5.21 12.73
N THR A 52 5.73 4.52 12.69
CA THR A 52 5.22 3.83 11.50
C THR A 52 3.77 4.19 11.21
N ILE A 53 3.42 4.25 9.93
CA ILE A 53 2.05 4.35 9.45
C ILE A 53 1.78 3.25 8.41
N VAL A 54 0.60 2.64 8.49
CA VAL A 54 0.12 1.62 7.54
C VAL A 54 -1.24 2.02 7.03
N PHE A 55 -1.42 2.00 5.72
CA PHE A 55 -2.70 2.33 5.09
C PHE A 55 -2.95 1.51 3.83
N LEU A 56 -4.23 1.37 3.45
CA LEU A 56 -4.60 0.69 2.23
C LEU A 56 -4.11 1.45 0.99
N ASN A 57 -3.63 0.70 0.00
CA ASN A 57 -3.28 1.26 -1.31
C ASN A 57 -4.54 1.83 -1.97
N ARG A 58 -4.49 3.10 -2.36
CA ARG A 58 -5.61 3.80 -3.01
C ARG A 58 -5.99 3.21 -4.38
N TYR A 59 -5.03 2.68 -5.10
CA TYR A 59 -5.21 2.06 -6.42
C TYR A 59 -4.81 0.59 -6.36
N PRO A 60 -5.59 -0.24 -5.62
CA PRO A 60 -5.19 -1.60 -5.36
C PRO A 60 -5.34 -2.46 -6.61
N THR A 61 -4.35 -3.29 -6.87
CA THR A 61 -4.44 -4.38 -7.86
C THR A 61 -4.87 -5.69 -7.23
N LEU A 62 -4.77 -5.77 -5.90
CA LEU A 62 -5.14 -6.92 -5.07
C LEU A 62 -5.91 -6.41 -3.84
N ILE A 63 -6.94 -7.14 -3.40
CA ILE A 63 -7.71 -6.79 -2.19
C ILE A 63 -6.82 -6.93 -0.95
N GLY A 64 -6.88 -5.94 -0.05
CA GLY A 64 -6.06 -5.94 1.16
C GLY A 64 -4.63 -5.41 0.95
N TYR A 65 -4.33 -4.87 -0.22
CA TYR A 65 -3.02 -4.30 -0.53
C TYR A 65 -2.72 -3.11 0.38
N CYS A 66 -1.70 -3.26 1.25
CA CYS A 66 -1.26 -2.23 2.19
C CYS A 66 0.07 -1.61 1.80
N LEU A 67 0.27 -0.37 2.24
CA LEU A 67 1.56 0.32 2.27
C LEU A 67 1.98 0.50 3.73
N VAL A 68 3.22 0.14 4.05
CA VAL A 68 3.86 0.30 5.37
C VAL A 68 5.00 1.28 5.22
N SER A 69 5.02 2.36 5.98
CA SER A 69 6.00 3.43 5.82
C SER A 69 6.45 3.98 7.17
N PRO A 70 7.73 4.38 7.31
CA PRO A 70 8.11 5.21 8.44
C PRO A 70 7.35 6.55 8.38
N ARG A 71 7.02 7.13 9.53
CA ARG A 71 6.42 8.47 9.61
C ARG A 71 7.45 9.57 9.33
N LYS A 72 8.70 9.34 9.73
CA LYS A 72 9.84 10.17 9.39
C LYS A 72 10.06 10.10 7.88
N HIS A 73 10.24 11.25 7.23
CA HIS A 73 10.59 11.29 5.81
C HIS A 73 11.99 10.71 5.59
N VAL A 74 12.04 9.62 4.85
CA VAL A 74 13.25 8.86 4.53
C VAL A 74 13.17 8.46 3.06
N GLU A 75 14.23 8.62 2.29
CA GLU A 75 14.26 8.30 0.85
C GLU A 75 15.09 7.07 0.51
N ASP A 76 16.08 6.75 1.35
CA ASP A 76 16.92 5.56 1.19
C ASP A 76 16.90 4.74 2.49
N TRP A 77 16.31 3.56 2.44
CA TRP A 77 16.20 2.70 3.62
C TRP A 77 17.56 2.13 4.06
N ALA A 78 18.53 2.00 3.13
CA ALA A 78 19.84 1.44 3.43
C ALA A 78 20.80 2.48 4.04
N LEU A 79 20.63 3.77 3.68
CA LEU A 79 21.52 4.85 4.11
C LEU A 79 20.93 5.70 5.24
N ASP A 80 19.60 5.89 5.27
CA ASP A 80 18.92 6.85 6.14
C ASP A 80 18.25 6.21 7.36
N LEU A 81 18.12 4.86 7.40
CA LEU A 81 17.64 4.13 8.55
C LEU A 81 18.80 3.44 9.26
N SER A 82 18.82 3.51 10.58
CA SER A 82 19.64 2.60 11.38
C SER A 82 19.11 1.16 11.27
N GLU A 83 19.94 0.19 11.56
CA GLU A 83 19.54 -1.22 11.60
C GLU A 83 18.33 -1.45 12.53
N ALA A 84 18.32 -0.78 13.69
CA ALA A 84 17.22 -0.89 14.64
C ALA A 84 15.89 -0.33 14.08
N GLU A 85 15.91 0.83 13.42
CA GLU A 85 14.74 1.41 12.75
C GLU A 85 14.27 0.51 11.60
N PHE A 86 15.19 -0.01 10.80
CA PHE A 86 14.87 -0.95 9.73
C PHE A 86 14.21 -2.23 10.25
N LEU A 87 14.78 -2.85 11.30
CA LEU A 87 14.23 -4.08 11.90
C LEU A 87 12.86 -3.83 12.55
N ALA A 88 12.67 -2.68 13.22
CA ALA A 88 11.38 -2.30 13.77
C ALA A 88 10.32 -2.15 12.66
N LEU A 89 10.65 -1.48 11.56
CA LEU A 89 9.77 -1.35 10.41
C LEU A 89 9.44 -2.71 9.78
N GLN A 90 10.44 -3.61 9.60
CA GLN A 90 10.22 -4.96 9.07
C GLN A 90 9.34 -5.81 10.00
N SER A 91 9.42 -5.61 11.30
CA SER A 91 8.52 -6.25 12.26
C SER A 91 7.05 -5.83 12.01
N VAL A 92 6.81 -4.54 11.72
CA VAL A 92 5.46 -4.08 11.33
C VAL A 92 5.04 -4.67 10.00
N VAL A 93 5.91 -4.70 8.98
CA VAL A 93 5.64 -5.35 7.69
C VAL A 93 5.17 -6.79 7.87
N HIS A 94 5.88 -7.55 8.71
CA HIS A 94 5.53 -8.95 9.00
C HIS A 94 4.18 -9.08 9.70
N ARG A 95 3.90 -8.24 10.71
CA ARG A 95 2.59 -8.26 11.40
C ARG A 95 1.45 -7.93 10.43
N VAL A 96 1.63 -6.90 9.61
CA VAL A 96 0.64 -6.49 8.60
C VAL A 96 0.40 -7.60 7.59
N ALA A 97 1.46 -8.26 7.11
CA ALA A 97 1.34 -9.38 6.19
C ALA A 97 0.49 -10.53 6.78
N ARG A 98 0.69 -10.85 8.04
CA ARG A 98 -0.12 -11.85 8.76
C ARG A 98 -1.58 -11.41 8.94
N ALA A 99 -1.80 -10.15 9.32
CA ALA A 99 -3.13 -9.61 9.50
C ALA A 99 -3.92 -9.60 8.19
N VAL A 100 -3.28 -9.20 7.09
CA VAL A 100 -3.86 -9.24 5.74
C VAL A 100 -4.21 -10.68 5.34
N ALA A 101 -3.29 -11.63 5.53
CA ALA A 101 -3.53 -13.04 5.20
C ALA A 101 -4.65 -13.68 6.05
N ALA A 102 -4.87 -13.18 7.27
CA ALA A 102 -6.00 -13.60 8.11
C ALA A 102 -7.34 -12.96 7.70
N THR A 103 -7.30 -11.85 6.97
CA THR A 103 -8.50 -11.08 6.61
C THR A 103 -9.03 -11.43 5.22
N VAL A 104 -8.14 -11.64 4.24
CA VAL A 104 -8.52 -11.89 2.85
C VAL A 104 -7.93 -13.21 2.34
N PRO A 105 -8.62 -13.92 1.42
CA PRO A 105 -8.09 -15.13 0.82
C PRO A 105 -6.71 -14.87 0.21
N THR A 106 -5.70 -15.56 0.72
CA THR A 106 -4.30 -15.31 0.38
C THR A 106 -3.57 -16.63 0.15
N GLU A 107 -3.06 -16.82 -1.07
CA GLU A 107 -2.15 -17.92 -1.41
C GLU A 107 -0.71 -17.55 -1.09
N ARG A 108 -0.35 -16.29 -1.35
CA ARG A 108 1.01 -15.75 -1.13
C ARG A 108 0.97 -14.25 -0.82
N ILE A 109 1.90 -13.80 0.01
CA ILE A 109 2.15 -12.36 0.20
C ILE A 109 3.37 -11.97 -0.62
N TYR A 110 3.22 -10.93 -1.45
CA TYR A 110 4.33 -10.21 -2.05
C TYR A 110 4.71 -9.04 -1.16
N SER A 111 6.00 -8.94 -0.81
CA SER A 111 6.53 -7.82 -0.04
C SER A 111 7.72 -7.21 -0.79
N LEU A 112 7.66 -5.92 -1.06
CA LEU A 112 8.67 -5.20 -1.83
C LEU A 112 8.70 -3.72 -1.44
N SER A 113 9.86 -3.08 -1.62
CA SER A 113 10.02 -1.63 -1.50
C SER A 113 10.57 -1.09 -2.82
N LEU A 114 9.76 -0.31 -3.52
CA LEU A 114 10.09 0.30 -4.80
C LEU A 114 9.78 1.79 -4.71
N GLY A 115 10.78 2.60 -4.42
CA GLY A 115 10.73 4.05 -4.47
C GLY A 115 11.30 4.60 -5.77
N SER A 116 10.96 5.84 -6.09
CA SER A 116 11.61 6.56 -7.18
C SER A 116 11.62 8.05 -6.88
N GLN A 117 12.59 8.77 -7.42
CA GLN A 117 12.68 10.23 -7.32
C GLN A 117 11.54 10.97 -8.06
N GLN A 118 10.51 10.22 -8.49
CA GLN A 118 9.36 10.77 -9.21
C GLN A 118 8.11 10.90 -8.34
N ALA A 119 8.23 11.48 -7.13
CA ALA A 119 7.16 11.77 -6.17
C ALA A 119 6.77 10.61 -5.22
N ASN A 120 7.45 9.49 -5.25
CA ASN A 120 7.30 8.40 -4.29
C ASN A 120 8.65 7.96 -3.70
N ALA A 121 9.56 8.90 -3.51
CA ALA A 121 10.88 8.65 -2.93
C ALA A 121 10.78 8.20 -1.47
N HIS A 122 9.81 8.72 -0.71
CA HIS A 122 9.62 8.33 0.68
C HIS A 122 9.48 6.80 0.81
N VAL A 123 10.37 6.22 1.60
CA VAL A 123 10.48 4.77 1.81
C VAL A 123 9.14 4.17 2.24
N HIS A 124 8.70 3.15 1.55
CA HIS A 124 7.52 2.38 1.90
C HIS A 124 7.62 0.95 1.40
N TRP A 125 7.07 0.03 2.18
CA TRP A 125 6.90 -1.36 1.80
C TRP A 125 5.49 -1.61 1.31
N HIS A 126 5.41 -2.33 0.21
CA HIS A 126 4.18 -2.90 -0.30
C HIS A 126 3.95 -4.25 0.35
N VAL A 127 2.73 -4.49 0.82
CA VAL A 127 2.24 -5.78 1.30
C VAL A 127 1.03 -6.13 0.47
N ALA A 128 1.19 -7.05 -0.48
CA ALA A 128 0.21 -7.35 -1.50
C ALA A 128 -0.17 -8.83 -1.47
N PRO A 129 -1.41 -9.18 -1.06
CA PRO A 129 -1.87 -10.57 -0.96
C PRO A 129 -2.35 -11.08 -2.32
N LEU A 130 -1.66 -12.08 -2.86
CA LEU A 130 -2.11 -12.80 -4.04
C LEU A 130 -3.24 -13.77 -3.63
N PRO A 131 -4.46 -13.68 -4.21
CA PRO A 131 -5.51 -14.64 -3.92
C PRO A 131 -5.24 -16.00 -4.55
N PRO A 132 -5.85 -17.08 -4.04
CA PRO A 132 -5.75 -18.40 -4.66
C PRO A 132 -6.31 -18.44 -6.08
N GLY A 133 -5.72 -19.28 -6.92
CA GLY A 133 -6.21 -19.57 -8.27
C GLY A 133 -5.82 -18.56 -9.35
N VAL A 134 -4.95 -17.61 -9.06
CA VAL A 134 -4.39 -16.73 -10.10
C VAL A 134 -3.47 -17.55 -11.01
N PRO A 135 -3.65 -17.54 -12.36
CA PRO A 135 -2.77 -18.21 -13.28
C PRO A 135 -1.31 -17.79 -13.13
N TYR A 136 -0.37 -18.70 -13.31
CA TYR A 136 1.06 -18.47 -13.07
C TYR A 136 1.61 -17.26 -13.83
N ASP A 137 1.23 -17.08 -15.10
CA ASP A 137 1.63 -15.95 -15.95
C ASP A 137 1.05 -14.59 -15.52
N GLN A 138 0.06 -14.61 -14.61
CA GLN A 138 -0.56 -13.41 -14.02
C GLN A 138 -0.10 -13.15 -12.58
N GLN A 139 0.82 -13.94 -12.06
CA GLN A 139 1.39 -13.77 -10.72
C GLN A 139 2.55 -12.77 -10.71
N GLU A 140 3.21 -12.60 -9.56
CA GLU A 140 4.39 -11.76 -9.35
C GLU A 140 4.15 -10.30 -9.81
N PHE A 141 5.05 -9.76 -10.62
CA PHE A 141 4.96 -8.39 -11.11
C PHE A 141 3.72 -8.16 -11.98
N SER A 142 3.22 -9.20 -12.67
CA SER A 142 1.98 -9.09 -13.45
C SER A 142 0.80 -8.75 -12.55
N ALA A 143 0.68 -9.39 -11.39
CA ALA A 143 -0.38 -9.13 -10.42
C ALA A 143 -0.33 -7.71 -9.81
N LEU A 144 0.85 -7.09 -9.79
CA LEU A 144 1.08 -5.78 -9.18
C LEU A 144 0.95 -4.63 -10.18
N ARG A 145 0.94 -4.90 -11.48
CA ARG A 145 0.90 -3.87 -12.52
C ARG A 145 -0.48 -3.23 -12.63
N LYS A 146 -0.53 -1.91 -12.44
CA LYS A 146 -1.74 -1.10 -12.59
C LYS A 146 -2.26 -1.07 -14.03
N ASP A 147 -1.40 -1.31 -15.01
CA ASP A 147 -1.78 -1.41 -16.43
C ASP A 147 -2.77 -2.57 -16.69
N ASN A 148 -2.74 -3.60 -15.83
CA ASN A 148 -3.69 -4.71 -15.87
C ASN A 148 -5.03 -4.36 -15.18
N GLY A 149 -5.24 -3.08 -14.86
CA GLY A 149 -6.41 -2.57 -14.15
C GLY A 149 -6.23 -2.56 -12.64
N ILE A 150 -7.03 -1.74 -12.00
CA ILE A 150 -7.14 -1.64 -10.54
C ILE A 150 -8.51 -2.13 -10.10
N LEU A 151 -8.61 -2.56 -8.86
CA LEU A 151 -9.90 -2.98 -8.29
C LEU A 151 -10.73 -1.76 -7.92
N ASP A 152 -12.00 -1.77 -8.32
CA ASP A 152 -12.98 -0.77 -7.92
C ASP A 152 -13.60 -1.20 -6.59
N VAL A 153 -13.00 -0.73 -5.51
CA VAL A 153 -13.44 -1.04 -4.13
C VAL A 153 -14.16 0.19 -3.57
N PRO A 154 -15.45 0.08 -3.29
CA PRO A 154 -16.20 1.18 -2.68
C PRO A 154 -15.56 1.70 -1.39
N GLU A 155 -15.71 2.99 -1.13
CA GLU A 155 -15.11 3.65 0.06
C GLU A 155 -15.53 2.98 1.38
N ALA A 156 -16.80 2.55 1.48
CA ALA A 156 -17.30 1.85 2.66
C ALA A 156 -16.57 0.51 2.86
N ASP A 157 -16.40 -0.26 1.78
CA ASP A 157 -15.75 -1.57 1.82
C ASP A 157 -14.25 -1.43 2.16
N GLN A 158 -13.60 -0.36 1.68
CA GLN A 158 -12.21 -0.06 2.08
C GLN A 158 -12.11 0.26 3.57
N ALA A 159 -13.09 1.00 4.13
CA ALA A 159 -13.14 1.30 5.56
C ALA A 159 -13.33 0.03 6.40
N GLU A 160 -14.26 -0.84 6.01
CA GLU A 160 -14.50 -2.12 6.67
C GLU A 160 -13.27 -3.04 6.57
N LEU A 161 -12.65 -3.12 5.39
CA LEU A 161 -11.44 -3.90 5.17
C LEU A 161 -10.28 -3.42 6.06
N ALA A 162 -10.07 -2.11 6.14
CA ALA A 162 -9.05 -1.55 7.03
C ALA A 162 -9.31 -1.87 8.50
N GLN A 163 -10.58 -1.83 8.92
CA GLN A 163 -10.98 -2.20 10.27
C GLN A 163 -10.79 -3.70 10.54
N ALA A 164 -11.14 -4.55 9.58
CA ALA A 164 -10.96 -6.00 9.69
C ALA A 164 -9.47 -6.37 9.83
N ILE A 165 -8.60 -5.80 8.97
CA ILE A 165 -7.15 -6.02 9.07
C ILE A 165 -6.61 -5.54 10.43
N ARG A 166 -7.06 -4.37 10.91
CA ARG A 166 -6.67 -3.84 12.22
C ARG A 166 -7.03 -4.80 13.36
N GLY A 167 -8.15 -5.51 13.24
CA GLY A 167 -8.58 -6.49 14.26
C GLY A 167 -7.64 -7.70 14.40
N HIS A 168 -6.70 -7.88 13.47
CA HIS A 168 -5.71 -8.96 13.48
C HIS A 168 -4.28 -8.50 13.81
N LEU A 169 -4.05 -7.18 14.12
CA LEU A 169 -2.76 -6.61 14.49
C LEU A 169 -2.54 -6.59 16.00
#